data_faf62d8384d1e7fca27704efdad7ac4d
#
_entry.id   faf62d8384d1e7fca27704efdad7ac4d
#
_cell.length_a   1.000
_cell.length_b   1.000
_cell.length_c   1.000
_cell.angle_alpha   90.00
_cell.angle_beta   90.00
_cell.angle_gamma   90.00
#
_symmetry.space_group_name_H-M   'P 1'
#
loop_
_entity.id
_entity.type
_entity.pdbx_description
1 polymer ?
#
loop_
_entity_poly.entity_id
_entity_poly.type
_entity_poly.pdbx_seq_one_letter_code
_entity_poly.pdbx_strand_id
1 'polypeptide(L)'
;MIRVAGGPILEYTLKSLHQAGFREILMVVNHEQEGIRAHFGSGDHLNLNLEYVVQESPKGIGNALWTCRSWLENEPFCLVYGDVLTDGNPFIPMLDAYSESGQDLALVTLPASSSEFGNVYLDPEMRISKLVEKPVEVQANYVFAGMFILHSEIFSLLEKNGQSMSGAFQSLIQDSVMKACLWEEGWIDIIYPWHILEANQLLMKSWDEARIDQSVELKGQVQIDGPVVIEEGVRIESGTVLKGPCFIGKNCYIGNNVLIRSHTALGPGSIVGYGCELKNSVVFGASDIGRLSFLGDSVLGENTQLGSGLTTVNHSPDYSPISCQIEGKKVQTGLAKLGAFIGDGVNLGARHTLPPACIIPVGKQIPDNITLLKRNLSCAELAASLTKSR
;
A
#
# COMPACT_ATOMS: atom_id res chain seq x y z
N MET A 1 2.85 0.82 9.80
CA MET A 1 1.67 0.88 8.89
C MET A 1 2.09 1.42 7.53
N ILE A 2 1.61 0.82 6.43
CA ILE A 2 1.89 1.32 5.07
C ILE A 2 1.13 2.65 4.88
N ARG A 3 1.85 3.69 4.44
CA ARG A 3 1.29 5.02 4.17
C ARG A 3 1.41 5.36 2.69
N VAL A 4 0.37 5.98 2.14
CA VAL A 4 0.32 6.48 0.76
C VAL A 4 -0.47 7.80 0.74
N ALA A 5 -0.11 8.72 -0.11
CA ALA A 5 -0.83 10.01 -0.29
C ALA A 5 -1.18 10.73 1.05
N GLY A 6 -0.32 10.56 2.07
CA GLY A 6 -0.44 11.21 3.37
C GLY A 6 -1.09 10.38 4.49
N GLY A 7 -1.78 9.28 4.20
CA GLY A 7 -2.46 8.47 5.22
C GLY A 7 -2.11 6.99 5.18
N PRO A 8 -2.40 6.25 6.25
CA PRO A 8 -2.38 4.79 6.21
C PRO A 8 -3.40 4.24 5.21
N ILE A 9 -3.04 3.16 4.48
CA ILE A 9 -3.97 2.54 3.51
C ILE A 9 -5.30 2.17 4.15
N LEU A 10 -5.27 1.61 5.34
CA LEU A 10 -6.46 1.18 6.07
C LEU A 10 -7.41 2.34 6.41
N GLU A 11 -6.88 3.56 6.59
CA GLU A 11 -7.69 4.75 6.87
C GLU A 11 -8.59 5.14 5.69
N TYR A 12 -8.12 4.96 4.46
CA TYR A 12 -8.93 5.21 3.26
C TYR A 12 -10.12 4.24 3.20
N THR A 13 -9.87 2.95 3.46
CA THR A 13 -10.91 1.92 3.52
C THR A 13 -11.94 2.22 4.61
N LEU A 14 -11.49 2.59 5.82
CA LEU A 14 -12.37 2.96 6.93
C LEU A 14 -13.22 4.20 6.63
N LYS A 15 -12.64 5.23 5.99
CA LYS A 15 -13.38 6.41 5.53
C LYS A 15 -14.45 6.05 4.50
N SER A 16 -14.14 5.17 3.55
CA SER A 16 -15.11 4.70 2.55
C SER A 16 -16.25 3.90 3.18
N LEU A 17 -15.95 3.04 4.15
CA LEU A 17 -16.97 2.32 4.93
C LEU A 17 -17.88 3.30 5.71
N HIS A 18 -17.30 4.29 6.39
CA HIS A 18 -18.08 5.32 7.08
C HIS A 18 -19.01 6.09 6.13
N GLN A 19 -18.51 6.49 4.95
CA GLN A 19 -19.29 7.20 3.93
C GLN A 19 -20.43 6.34 3.37
N ALA A 20 -20.24 5.03 3.27
CA ALA A 20 -21.26 4.08 2.86
C ALA A 20 -22.29 3.73 3.96
N GLY A 21 -22.12 4.29 5.16
CA GLY A 21 -23.07 4.12 6.26
C GLY A 21 -22.70 3.09 7.32
N PHE A 22 -21.60 2.37 7.17
CA PHE A 22 -21.09 1.48 8.22
C PHE A 22 -20.65 2.26 9.46
N ARG A 23 -20.87 1.70 10.64
CA ARG A 23 -20.49 2.31 11.93
C ARG A 23 -19.72 1.37 12.83
N GLU A 24 -20.10 0.09 12.83
CA GLU A 24 -19.48 -0.97 13.63
C GLU A 24 -18.48 -1.73 12.78
N ILE A 25 -17.21 -1.72 13.18
CA ILE A 25 -16.14 -2.37 12.44
C ILE A 25 -15.37 -3.31 13.37
N LEU A 26 -15.29 -4.56 12.98
CA LEU A 26 -14.48 -5.57 13.65
C LEU A 26 -13.17 -5.77 12.91
N MET A 27 -12.07 -5.35 13.52
CA MET A 27 -10.73 -5.44 12.93
C MET A 27 -10.01 -6.70 13.41
N VAL A 28 -9.74 -7.62 12.50
CA VAL A 28 -8.91 -8.78 12.80
C VAL A 28 -7.44 -8.41 12.60
N VAL A 29 -6.66 -8.57 13.65
CA VAL A 29 -5.25 -8.18 13.70
C VAL A 29 -4.38 -9.32 14.23
N ASN A 30 -3.08 -9.29 13.92
CA ASN A 30 -2.11 -10.24 14.47
C ASN A 30 -1.50 -9.72 15.77
N HIS A 31 -0.48 -10.42 16.30
CA HIS A 31 0.22 -10.02 17.53
C HIS A 31 0.99 -8.69 17.42
N GLU A 32 1.37 -8.27 16.21
CA GLU A 32 2.08 -7.00 15.95
C GLU A 32 1.13 -5.81 15.78
N GLN A 33 -0.01 -5.85 16.45
CA GLN A 33 -1.13 -4.92 16.31
C GLN A 33 -0.96 -3.55 16.99
N GLU A 34 0.06 -3.38 17.83
CA GLU A 34 0.21 -2.18 18.67
C GLU A 34 0.16 -0.88 17.85
N GLY A 35 0.83 -0.84 16.71
CA GLY A 35 0.82 0.32 15.83
C GLY A 35 -0.55 0.64 15.23
N ILE A 36 -1.35 -0.39 14.92
CA ILE A 36 -2.72 -0.22 14.40
C ILE A 36 -3.64 0.31 15.49
N ARG A 37 -3.62 -0.33 16.67
CA ARG A 37 -4.43 0.11 17.81
C ARG A 37 -4.05 1.51 18.31
N ALA A 38 -2.76 1.83 18.34
CA ALA A 38 -2.29 3.15 18.75
C ALA A 38 -2.75 4.25 17.80
N HIS A 39 -2.86 3.95 16.50
CA HIS A 39 -3.27 4.93 15.49
C HIS A 39 -4.79 5.13 15.44
N PHE A 40 -5.56 4.03 15.40
CA PHE A 40 -7.00 4.09 15.18
C PHE A 40 -7.83 4.16 16.48
N GLY A 41 -7.28 3.68 17.62
CA GLY A 41 -7.97 3.69 18.92
C GLY A 41 -9.32 3.01 18.84
N SER A 42 -10.35 3.68 19.37
CA SER A 42 -11.78 3.29 19.27
C SER A 42 -12.42 3.65 17.93
N GLY A 43 -11.74 4.42 17.06
CA GLY A 43 -12.29 4.90 15.80
C GLY A 43 -13.04 6.23 15.87
N ASP A 44 -13.10 6.89 17.04
CA ASP A 44 -13.86 8.12 17.28
C ASP A 44 -13.53 9.23 16.27
N HIS A 45 -12.25 9.39 15.92
CA HIS A 45 -11.80 10.40 14.95
C HIS A 45 -12.27 10.14 13.51
N LEU A 46 -12.76 8.92 13.22
CA LEU A 46 -13.36 8.52 11.94
C LEU A 46 -14.89 8.41 12.04
N ASN A 47 -15.49 8.70 13.19
CA ASN A 47 -16.90 8.47 13.53
C ASN A 47 -17.30 6.99 13.30
N LEU A 48 -16.42 6.09 13.67
CA LEU A 48 -16.62 4.64 13.65
C LEU A 48 -16.46 4.08 15.07
N ASN A 49 -17.05 2.91 15.33
CA ASN A 49 -16.79 2.10 16.50
C ASN A 49 -15.91 0.91 16.08
N LEU A 50 -14.66 0.91 16.52
CA LEU A 50 -13.68 -0.12 16.15
C LEU A 50 -13.48 -1.11 17.31
N GLU A 51 -13.82 -2.36 17.06
CA GLU A 51 -13.45 -3.48 17.92
C GLU A 51 -12.31 -4.29 17.29
N TYR A 52 -11.50 -4.92 18.13
CA TYR A 52 -10.29 -5.63 17.67
C TYR A 52 -10.29 -7.07 18.14
N VAL A 53 -10.13 -7.99 17.20
CA VAL A 53 -9.95 -9.41 17.45
C VAL A 53 -8.56 -9.84 17.05
N VAL A 54 -7.86 -10.53 17.94
CA VAL A 54 -6.51 -11.04 17.66
C VAL A 54 -6.59 -12.42 17.04
N GLN A 55 -6.04 -12.56 15.84
CA GLN A 55 -5.77 -13.87 15.25
C GLN A 55 -4.49 -14.42 15.84
N GLU A 56 -4.58 -15.37 16.76
CA GLU A 56 -3.42 -15.93 17.48
C GLU A 56 -2.44 -16.66 16.56
N SER A 57 -2.92 -17.28 15.51
CA SER A 57 -2.10 -17.98 14.52
C SER A 57 -2.51 -17.57 13.12
N PRO A 58 -1.60 -17.04 12.27
CA PRO A 58 -1.91 -16.57 10.92
C PRO A 58 -2.12 -17.75 9.96
N LYS A 59 -3.28 -18.40 10.05
CA LYS A 59 -3.68 -19.55 9.21
C LYS A 59 -4.49 -19.14 7.98
N GLY A 60 -4.37 -17.89 7.57
CA GLY A 60 -5.06 -17.35 6.40
C GLY A 60 -6.40 -16.67 6.72
N ILE A 61 -7.04 -16.14 5.68
CA ILE A 61 -8.23 -15.27 5.74
C ILE A 61 -9.45 -16.01 6.33
N GLY A 62 -9.67 -17.26 5.93
CA GLY A 62 -10.80 -18.05 6.44
C GLY A 62 -10.70 -18.32 7.94
N ASN A 63 -9.48 -18.54 8.47
CA ASN A 63 -9.26 -18.63 9.92
C ASN A 63 -9.48 -17.28 10.62
N ALA A 64 -9.03 -16.17 10.01
CA ALA A 64 -9.29 -14.83 10.53
C ALA A 64 -10.79 -14.55 10.64
N LEU A 65 -11.57 -14.84 9.59
CA LEU A 65 -13.02 -14.71 9.63
C LEU A 65 -13.66 -15.63 10.66
N TRP A 66 -13.17 -16.88 10.79
CA TRP A 66 -13.66 -17.82 11.79
C TRP A 66 -13.51 -17.31 13.23
N THR A 67 -12.46 -16.58 13.54
CA THR A 67 -12.28 -16.00 14.89
C THR A 67 -13.34 -14.95 15.23
N CYS A 68 -14.03 -14.40 14.22
CA CYS A 68 -15.09 -13.40 14.39
C CYS A 68 -16.49 -14.00 14.46
N ARG A 69 -16.65 -15.32 14.37
CA ARG A 69 -17.92 -16.01 14.24
C ARG A 69 -18.98 -15.54 15.26
N SER A 70 -18.62 -15.44 16.54
CA SER A 70 -19.55 -15.08 17.60
C SER A 70 -20.14 -13.67 17.49
N TRP A 71 -19.50 -12.77 16.74
CA TRP A 71 -19.99 -11.41 16.45
C TRP A 71 -20.87 -11.34 15.21
N LEU A 72 -20.73 -12.30 14.27
CA LEU A 72 -21.25 -12.21 12.90
C LEU A 72 -22.33 -13.27 12.56
N GLU A 73 -22.73 -14.10 13.53
CA GLU A 73 -23.62 -15.26 13.27
C GLU A 73 -25.07 -14.91 12.90
N ASN A 74 -25.54 -13.68 13.17
CA ASN A 74 -26.97 -13.39 13.12
C ASN A 74 -27.38 -12.43 12.00
N GLU A 75 -26.43 -11.76 11.37
CA GLU A 75 -26.70 -10.73 10.35
C GLU A 75 -25.72 -10.82 9.19
N PRO A 76 -26.11 -10.37 7.99
CA PRO A 76 -25.15 -10.23 6.89
C PRO A 76 -24.10 -9.19 7.25
N PHE A 77 -22.87 -9.41 6.79
CA PHE A 77 -21.74 -8.55 7.09
C PHE A 77 -20.87 -8.28 5.87
N CYS A 78 -20.15 -7.16 5.90
CA CYS A 78 -19.15 -6.82 4.89
C CYS A 78 -17.78 -7.34 5.33
N LEU A 79 -17.15 -8.20 4.54
CA LEU A 79 -15.76 -8.64 4.69
C LEU A 79 -14.87 -7.84 3.77
N VAL A 80 -13.81 -7.24 4.32
CA VAL A 80 -12.87 -6.40 3.57
C VAL A 80 -11.43 -6.79 3.91
N TYR A 81 -10.60 -6.97 2.88
CA TYR A 81 -9.17 -7.18 3.05
C TYR A 81 -8.48 -5.84 3.35
N GLY A 82 -7.59 -5.84 4.32
CA GLY A 82 -6.98 -4.61 4.84
C GLY A 82 -5.85 -4.03 3.99
N ASP A 83 -5.44 -4.72 2.93
CA ASP A 83 -4.35 -4.39 2.02
C ASP A 83 -4.82 -3.94 0.62
N VAL A 84 -6.12 -3.75 0.46
CA VAL A 84 -6.75 -3.32 -0.80
C VAL A 84 -7.10 -1.84 -0.77
N LEU A 85 -6.84 -1.15 -1.88
CA LEU A 85 -7.26 0.22 -2.14
C LEU A 85 -8.02 0.35 -3.45
N THR A 86 -8.97 1.29 -3.48
CA THR A 86 -9.78 1.63 -4.66
C THR A 86 -9.75 3.13 -4.93
N ASP A 87 -9.91 3.49 -6.20
CA ASP A 87 -10.21 4.85 -6.64
C ASP A 87 -11.74 5.04 -6.56
N GLY A 88 -12.21 5.75 -5.55
CA GLY A 88 -13.63 5.89 -5.22
C GLY A 88 -14.13 4.94 -4.13
N ASN A 89 -15.43 4.93 -3.90
CA ASN A 89 -16.09 4.17 -2.83
C ASN A 89 -16.84 2.95 -3.37
N PRO A 90 -16.28 1.73 -3.29
CA PRO A 90 -16.88 0.53 -3.84
C PRO A 90 -18.07 0.02 -3.00
N PHE A 91 -18.19 0.44 -1.75
CA PHE A 91 -19.24 -0.07 -0.84
C PHE A 91 -20.62 0.44 -1.21
N ILE A 92 -20.73 1.61 -1.85
CA ILE A 92 -22.03 2.17 -2.28
C ILE A 92 -22.68 1.25 -3.32
N PRO A 93 -22.08 0.96 -4.50
CA PRO A 93 -22.67 0.07 -5.48
C PRO A 93 -22.82 -1.37 -4.97
N MET A 94 -21.96 -1.83 -4.03
CA MET A 94 -22.14 -3.13 -3.39
C MET A 94 -23.42 -3.20 -2.55
N LEU A 95 -23.69 -2.16 -1.74
CA LEU A 95 -24.92 -2.10 -0.92
C LEU A 95 -26.16 -2.00 -1.79
N ASP A 96 -26.13 -1.24 -2.88
CA ASP A 96 -27.22 -1.15 -3.84
C ASP A 96 -27.52 -2.53 -4.46
N ALA A 97 -26.51 -3.22 -4.98
CA ALA A 97 -26.63 -4.55 -5.56
C ALA A 97 -27.09 -5.61 -4.53
N TYR A 98 -26.65 -5.49 -3.27
CA TYR A 98 -27.10 -6.34 -2.20
C TYR A 98 -28.57 -6.07 -1.83
N SER A 99 -29.00 -4.82 -1.76
CA SER A 99 -30.39 -4.46 -1.44
C SER A 99 -31.39 -5.00 -2.49
N GLU A 100 -30.95 -5.10 -3.75
CA GLU A 100 -31.77 -5.65 -4.84
C GLU A 100 -31.84 -7.19 -4.81
N SER A 101 -30.76 -7.86 -4.42
CA SER A 101 -30.64 -9.31 -4.55
C SER A 101 -30.88 -10.07 -3.26
N GLY A 102 -30.48 -9.53 -2.12
CA GLY A 102 -30.45 -10.21 -0.82
C GLY A 102 -29.51 -11.44 -0.79
N GLN A 103 -28.56 -11.54 -1.74
CA GLN A 103 -27.69 -12.70 -1.90
C GLN A 103 -26.24 -12.35 -1.51
N ASP A 104 -25.43 -13.37 -1.21
CA ASP A 104 -23.99 -13.20 -1.07
C ASP A 104 -23.41 -12.49 -2.29
N LEU A 105 -22.53 -11.53 -2.06
CA LEU A 105 -22.01 -10.64 -3.07
C LEU A 105 -20.47 -10.55 -2.98
N ALA A 106 -19.79 -10.58 -4.12
CA ALA A 106 -18.37 -10.27 -4.22
C ALA A 106 -18.15 -9.07 -5.13
N LEU A 107 -17.29 -8.15 -4.71
CA LEU A 107 -16.71 -7.18 -5.62
C LEU A 107 -15.70 -7.88 -6.52
N VAL A 108 -15.84 -7.71 -7.83
CA VAL A 108 -14.94 -8.28 -8.83
C VAL A 108 -14.40 -7.19 -9.74
N THR A 109 -13.15 -7.32 -10.16
CA THR A 109 -12.49 -6.33 -11.00
C THR A 109 -11.61 -7.01 -12.06
N LEU A 110 -11.17 -6.20 -13.05
CA LEU A 110 -10.19 -6.59 -14.06
C LEU A 110 -8.78 -6.28 -13.55
N PRO A 111 -7.94 -7.27 -13.25
CA PRO A 111 -6.59 -7.01 -12.78
C PRO A 111 -5.66 -6.62 -13.93
N ALA A 112 -4.63 -5.83 -13.63
CA ALA A 112 -3.54 -5.56 -14.56
C ALA A 112 -2.71 -6.83 -14.89
N SER A 113 -2.66 -7.79 -13.94
CA SER A 113 -2.05 -9.12 -14.10
C SER A 113 -2.85 -10.12 -13.27
N SER A 114 -3.26 -11.21 -13.88
CA SER A 114 -4.22 -12.15 -13.26
C SER A 114 -3.59 -13.45 -12.75
N SER A 115 -2.28 -13.67 -12.94
CA SER A 115 -1.61 -14.93 -12.51
C SER A 115 -1.45 -15.08 -10.99
N GLU A 116 -1.57 -13.98 -10.24
CA GLU A 116 -1.37 -13.95 -8.79
C GLU A 116 -2.69 -14.08 -8.00
N PHE A 117 -3.83 -13.93 -8.66
CA PHE A 117 -5.16 -13.88 -8.07
C PHE A 117 -6.00 -15.10 -8.41
N GLY A 118 -7.01 -15.37 -7.59
CA GLY A 118 -8.07 -16.32 -7.90
C GLY A 118 -8.96 -15.77 -9.02
N ASN A 119 -9.02 -16.48 -10.15
CA ASN A 119 -9.80 -16.07 -11.32
C ASN A 119 -11.28 -16.44 -11.17
N VAL A 120 -12.13 -15.46 -11.44
CA VAL A 120 -13.59 -15.55 -11.31
C VAL A 120 -14.22 -15.59 -12.70
N TYR A 121 -15.15 -16.51 -12.89
CA TYR A 121 -15.96 -16.65 -14.11
C TYR A 121 -17.41 -16.29 -13.80
N LEU A 122 -18.01 -15.46 -14.61
CA LEU A 122 -19.37 -14.98 -14.47
C LEU A 122 -20.29 -15.61 -15.52
N ASP A 123 -21.55 -15.85 -15.15
CA ASP A 123 -22.61 -16.14 -16.08
C ASP A 123 -23.28 -14.83 -16.61
N PRO A 124 -24.21 -14.92 -17.58
CA PRO A 124 -24.90 -13.74 -18.12
C PRO A 124 -25.73 -12.96 -17.09
N GLU A 125 -26.13 -13.60 -15.98
CA GLU A 125 -26.89 -13.01 -14.88
C GLU A 125 -26.01 -12.45 -13.77
N MET A 126 -24.70 -12.29 -14.03
CA MET A 126 -23.71 -11.79 -13.09
C MET A 126 -23.55 -12.66 -11.84
N ARG A 127 -23.82 -13.96 -11.94
CA ARG A 127 -23.53 -14.92 -10.88
C ARG A 127 -22.11 -15.46 -11.06
N ILE A 128 -21.43 -15.70 -9.96
CA ILE A 128 -20.12 -16.34 -10.00
C ILE A 128 -20.33 -17.83 -10.25
N SER A 129 -19.93 -18.28 -11.42
CA SER A 129 -20.12 -19.67 -11.87
C SER A 129 -18.92 -20.57 -11.53
N LYS A 130 -17.73 -19.99 -11.39
CA LYS A 130 -16.50 -20.74 -11.12
C LYS A 130 -15.42 -19.86 -10.51
N LEU A 131 -14.66 -20.42 -9.58
CA LEU A 131 -13.44 -19.86 -9.02
C LEU A 131 -12.26 -20.80 -9.31
N VAL A 132 -11.18 -20.28 -9.87
CA VAL A 132 -9.92 -21.03 -10.10
C VAL A 132 -8.79 -20.31 -9.40
N GLU A 133 -8.25 -20.91 -8.36
CA GLU A 133 -7.16 -20.37 -7.57
C GLU A 133 -5.84 -20.41 -8.37
N LYS A 134 -5.18 -19.27 -8.54
CA LYS A 134 -3.85 -19.10 -9.16
C LYS A 134 -3.62 -20.00 -10.40
N PRO A 135 -4.37 -19.82 -11.47
CA PRO A 135 -4.26 -20.65 -12.66
C PRO A 135 -2.89 -20.51 -13.34
N VAL A 136 -2.39 -21.60 -13.91
CA VAL A 136 -1.14 -21.61 -14.69
C VAL A 136 -1.30 -20.82 -16.00
N GLU A 137 -2.49 -20.87 -16.60
CA GLU A 137 -2.85 -20.09 -17.78
C GLU A 137 -4.00 -19.13 -17.43
N VAL A 138 -3.80 -17.85 -17.74
CA VAL A 138 -4.79 -16.82 -17.51
C VAL A 138 -5.90 -16.93 -18.55
N GLN A 139 -7.09 -17.35 -18.14
CA GLN A 139 -8.26 -17.47 -19.01
C GLN A 139 -9.46 -16.65 -18.51
N ALA A 140 -9.42 -16.17 -17.26
CA ALA A 140 -10.51 -15.38 -16.71
C ALA A 140 -10.24 -13.89 -16.86
N ASN A 141 -11.34 -13.15 -16.99
CA ASN A 141 -11.29 -11.71 -17.12
C ASN A 141 -11.38 -10.99 -15.77
N TYR A 142 -11.88 -11.68 -14.71
CA TYR A 142 -12.15 -11.06 -13.42
C TYR A 142 -11.41 -11.76 -12.29
N VAL A 143 -11.15 -11.00 -11.22
CA VAL A 143 -10.64 -11.49 -9.93
C VAL A 143 -11.48 -10.92 -8.79
N PHE A 144 -11.44 -11.55 -7.62
CA PHE A 144 -11.99 -10.96 -6.41
C PHE A 144 -11.20 -9.72 -6.01
N ALA A 145 -11.91 -8.62 -5.76
CA ALA A 145 -11.30 -7.37 -5.32
C ALA A 145 -11.06 -7.30 -3.79
N GLY A 146 -11.27 -8.40 -3.06
CA GLY A 146 -11.06 -8.45 -1.62
C GLY A 146 -12.15 -7.83 -0.77
N MET A 147 -13.35 -7.64 -1.33
CA MET A 147 -14.52 -7.09 -0.65
C MET A 147 -15.74 -7.93 -0.95
N PHE A 148 -16.51 -8.27 0.10
CA PHE A 148 -17.64 -9.20 0.02
C PHE A 148 -18.76 -8.76 0.96
N ILE A 149 -20.01 -9.05 0.62
CA ILE A 149 -21.14 -9.07 1.56
C ILE A 149 -21.57 -10.53 1.69
N LEU A 150 -21.51 -11.06 2.89
CA LEU A 150 -21.69 -12.49 3.18
C LEU A 150 -22.74 -12.69 4.28
N HIS A 151 -23.42 -13.83 4.21
CA HIS A 151 -24.30 -14.30 5.27
C HIS A 151 -23.58 -15.29 6.20
N SER A 152 -24.19 -15.56 7.36
CA SER A 152 -23.60 -16.42 8.39
C SER A 152 -23.38 -17.87 7.95
N GLU A 153 -24.03 -18.32 6.88
CA GLU A 153 -23.84 -19.65 6.27
C GLU A 153 -22.39 -19.92 5.89
N ILE A 154 -21.61 -18.88 5.60
CA ILE A 154 -20.18 -19.01 5.31
C ILE A 154 -19.42 -19.70 6.43
N PHE A 155 -19.84 -19.55 7.70
CA PHE A 155 -19.17 -20.19 8.83
C PHE A 155 -19.32 -21.73 8.79
N SER A 156 -20.48 -22.25 8.41
CA SER A 156 -20.65 -23.70 8.23
C SER A 156 -19.78 -24.24 7.09
N LEU A 157 -19.62 -23.46 6.02
CA LEU A 157 -18.75 -23.80 4.89
C LEU A 157 -17.28 -23.73 5.28
N LEU A 158 -16.87 -22.74 6.07
CA LEU A 158 -15.51 -22.66 6.62
C LEU A 158 -15.19 -23.87 7.51
N GLU A 159 -16.10 -24.28 8.38
CA GLU A 159 -15.92 -25.46 9.22
C GLU A 159 -15.72 -26.73 8.37
N LYS A 160 -16.62 -26.96 7.40
CA LYS A 160 -16.58 -28.09 6.46
C LYS A 160 -15.28 -28.14 5.63
N ASN A 161 -14.72 -26.96 5.30
CA ASN A 161 -13.51 -26.83 4.47
C ASN A 161 -12.23 -26.54 5.28
N GLY A 162 -12.20 -26.86 6.59
CA GLY A 162 -11.02 -26.69 7.44
C GLY A 162 -10.53 -25.24 7.54
N GLN A 163 -11.47 -24.30 7.54
CA GLN A 163 -11.24 -22.84 7.58
C GLN A 163 -10.49 -22.30 6.35
N SER A 164 -10.55 -22.98 5.22
CA SER A 164 -10.05 -22.48 3.93
C SER A 164 -11.08 -21.54 3.30
N MET A 165 -10.71 -20.26 3.08
CA MET A 165 -11.61 -19.31 2.43
C MET A 165 -11.91 -19.69 0.98
N SER A 166 -10.88 -20.13 0.23
CA SER A 166 -11.05 -20.62 -1.15
C SER A 166 -11.98 -21.83 -1.22
N GLY A 167 -11.82 -22.81 -0.30
CA GLY A 167 -12.70 -23.96 -0.21
C GLY A 167 -14.14 -23.58 0.16
N ALA A 168 -14.33 -22.66 1.09
CA ALA A 168 -15.65 -22.16 1.47
C ALA A 168 -16.33 -21.43 0.30
N PHE A 169 -15.61 -20.57 -0.43
CA PHE A 169 -16.16 -19.92 -1.62
C PHE A 169 -16.51 -20.90 -2.75
N GLN A 170 -15.68 -21.92 -2.98
CA GLN A 170 -16.02 -22.97 -3.96
C GLN A 170 -17.31 -23.70 -3.58
N SER A 171 -17.48 -24.04 -2.29
CA SER A 171 -18.72 -24.65 -1.80
C SER A 171 -19.91 -23.69 -1.92
N LEU A 172 -19.73 -22.41 -1.56
CA LEU A 172 -20.77 -21.39 -1.66
C LEU A 172 -21.27 -21.23 -3.11
N ILE A 173 -20.37 -21.20 -4.08
CA ILE A 173 -20.68 -21.07 -5.50
C ILE A 173 -21.41 -22.31 -6.04
N GLN A 174 -21.14 -23.50 -5.48
CA GLN A 174 -21.81 -24.75 -5.89
C GLN A 174 -23.16 -24.92 -5.25
N ASP A 175 -23.30 -24.56 -3.98
CA ASP A 175 -24.47 -24.87 -3.17
C ASP A 175 -25.52 -23.73 -3.15
N SER A 176 -25.11 -22.49 -3.49
CA SER A 176 -25.94 -21.29 -3.46
C SER A 176 -25.60 -20.31 -4.58
N VAL A 177 -26.18 -19.12 -4.53
CA VAL A 177 -25.93 -18.06 -5.50
C VAL A 177 -25.08 -16.97 -4.88
N MET A 178 -23.87 -16.80 -5.39
CA MET A 178 -23.03 -15.64 -5.12
C MET A 178 -23.01 -14.72 -6.34
N LYS A 179 -23.40 -13.47 -6.18
CA LYS A 179 -23.40 -12.48 -7.24
C LYS A 179 -22.11 -11.69 -7.29
N ALA A 180 -21.80 -11.19 -8.47
CA ALA A 180 -20.69 -10.27 -8.69
C ALA A 180 -21.20 -8.82 -8.79
N CYS A 181 -20.52 -7.90 -8.10
CA CYS A 181 -20.59 -6.47 -8.33
C CYS A 181 -19.31 -6.06 -9.09
N LEU A 182 -19.47 -5.50 -10.27
CA LEU A 182 -18.32 -5.08 -11.09
C LEU A 182 -17.74 -3.77 -10.57
N TRP A 183 -16.40 -3.75 -10.45
CA TRP A 183 -15.64 -2.54 -10.16
C TRP A 183 -14.72 -2.23 -11.35
N GLU A 184 -15.03 -1.16 -12.07
CA GLU A 184 -14.33 -0.75 -13.29
C GLU A 184 -13.34 0.40 -13.03
N GLU A 185 -13.39 1.00 -11.84
CA GLU A 185 -12.47 2.04 -11.42
C GLU A 185 -11.12 1.45 -10.94
N GLY A 186 -10.21 2.31 -10.53
CA GLY A 186 -8.90 1.90 -10.05
C GLY A 186 -8.98 0.99 -8.81
N TRP A 187 -8.20 -0.06 -8.83
CA TRP A 187 -8.07 -1.03 -7.75
C TRP A 187 -6.63 -1.53 -7.65
N ILE A 188 -6.16 -1.73 -6.43
CA ILE A 188 -4.85 -2.32 -6.17
C ILE A 188 -4.86 -3.14 -4.88
N ASP A 189 -4.26 -4.33 -4.95
CA ASP A 189 -3.92 -5.18 -3.80
C ASP A 189 -2.40 -5.05 -3.53
N ILE A 190 -2.04 -4.68 -2.31
CA ILE A 190 -0.64 -4.37 -1.95
C ILE A 190 0.08 -5.65 -1.52
N ILE A 191 0.49 -6.46 -2.49
CA ILE A 191 1.24 -7.70 -2.28
C ILE A 191 2.74 -7.43 -2.18
N TYR A 192 3.27 -6.52 -2.99
CA TYR A 192 4.69 -6.23 -3.11
C TYR A 192 5.03 -4.78 -2.77
N PRO A 193 6.27 -4.48 -2.37
CA PRO A 193 6.65 -3.12 -2.01
C PRO A 193 6.43 -2.06 -3.10
N TRP A 194 6.51 -2.42 -4.39
CA TRP A 194 6.25 -1.49 -5.49
C TRP A 194 4.78 -1.15 -5.67
N HIS A 195 3.85 -1.98 -5.19
CA HIS A 195 2.42 -1.65 -5.18
C HIS A 195 2.12 -0.45 -4.28
N ILE A 196 3.01 -0.10 -3.33
CA ILE A 196 2.90 1.13 -2.54
C ILE A 196 3.01 2.37 -3.45
N LEU A 197 3.91 2.34 -4.45
CA LEU A 197 4.04 3.44 -5.42
C LEU A 197 2.80 3.55 -6.31
N GLU A 198 2.27 2.44 -6.76
CA GLU A 198 1.05 2.38 -7.58
C GLU A 198 -0.17 2.85 -6.79
N ALA A 199 -0.30 2.43 -5.53
CA ALA A 199 -1.35 2.88 -4.62
C ALA A 199 -1.27 4.39 -4.35
N ASN A 200 -0.07 4.92 -4.19
CA ASN A 200 0.16 6.35 -4.04
C ASN A 200 -0.27 7.13 -5.30
N GLN A 201 0.05 6.61 -6.49
CA GLN A 201 -0.38 7.20 -7.75
C GLN A 201 -1.89 7.13 -7.92
N LEU A 202 -2.51 5.99 -7.59
CA LEU A 202 -3.96 5.78 -7.66
C LEU A 202 -4.71 6.85 -6.87
N LEU A 203 -4.33 7.06 -5.62
CA LEU A 203 -4.99 8.04 -4.74
C LEU A 203 -4.74 9.49 -5.15
N MET A 204 -3.60 9.80 -5.76
CA MET A 204 -3.28 11.15 -6.22
C MET A 204 -3.85 11.48 -7.60
N LYS A 205 -4.36 10.49 -8.35
CA LYS A 205 -4.88 10.66 -9.71
C LYS A 205 -6.02 11.66 -9.81
N SER A 206 -6.89 11.69 -8.80
CA SER A 206 -8.05 12.58 -8.74
C SER A 206 -7.74 13.97 -8.17
N TRP A 207 -6.48 14.25 -7.80
CA TRP A 207 -6.13 15.57 -7.29
C TRP A 207 -6.05 16.58 -8.43
N ASP A 208 -6.77 17.69 -8.27
CA ASP A 208 -6.92 18.76 -9.28
C ASP A 208 -6.49 20.14 -8.74
N GLU A 209 -6.51 20.34 -7.41
CA GLU A 209 -6.21 21.61 -6.77
C GLU A 209 -5.10 21.52 -5.72
N ALA A 210 -4.43 22.65 -5.51
CA ALA A 210 -3.47 22.79 -4.42
C ALA A 210 -4.21 23.04 -3.09
N ARG A 211 -3.84 22.32 -2.04
CA ARG A 211 -4.31 22.51 -0.65
C ARG A 211 -3.10 22.76 0.22
N ILE A 212 -2.92 24.00 0.62
CA ILE A 212 -1.77 24.46 1.41
C ILE A 212 -2.28 25.01 2.74
N ASP A 213 -1.80 24.44 3.86
CA ASP A 213 -2.16 24.92 5.18
C ASP A 213 -1.64 26.36 5.42
N GLN A 214 -2.38 27.15 6.19
CA GLN A 214 -2.07 28.55 6.44
C GLN A 214 -0.76 28.78 7.21
N SER A 215 -0.31 27.78 7.96
CA SER A 215 0.95 27.84 8.74
C SER A 215 2.19 27.52 7.91
N VAL A 216 2.04 27.17 6.62
CA VAL A 216 3.16 26.82 5.74
C VAL A 216 4.04 28.03 5.48
N GLU A 217 5.35 27.87 5.71
CA GLU A 217 6.36 28.89 5.43
C GLU A 217 7.05 28.67 4.08
N LEU A 218 6.71 29.47 3.08
CA LEU A 218 7.42 29.54 1.82
C LEU A 218 8.49 30.65 1.88
N LYS A 219 9.77 30.27 1.87
CA LYS A 219 10.90 31.23 1.99
C LYS A 219 11.45 31.61 0.63
N GLY A 220 11.47 32.90 0.34
CA GLY A 220 11.99 33.43 -0.92
C GLY A 220 11.18 32.96 -2.13
N GLN A 221 11.84 32.45 -3.16
CA GLN A 221 11.21 32.02 -4.41
C GLN A 221 10.98 30.51 -4.42
N VAL A 222 9.73 30.08 -4.26
CA VAL A 222 9.28 28.69 -4.36
C VAL A 222 8.31 28.60 -5.54
N GLN A 223 8.51 27.63 -6.42
CA GLN A 223 7.63 27.37 -7.56
C GLN A 223 6.76 26.14 -7.27
N ILE A 224 5.45 26.25 -7.53
CA ILE A 224 4.49 25.14 -7.38
C ILE A 224 3.74 24.98 -8.68
N ASP A 225 3.89 23.83 -9.33
CA ASP A 225 3.27 23.46 -10.57
C ASP A 225 2.35 22.23 -10.37
N GLY A 226 1.05 22.38 -10.58
CA GLY A 226 0.04 21.33 -10.43
C GLY A 226 -0.46 21.15 -8.98
N PRO A 227 -1.29 20.12 -8.73
CA PRO A 227 -1.91 19.92 -7.43
C PRO A 227 -0.90 19.48 -6.38
N VAL A 228 -0.95 20.11 -5.21
CA VAL A 228 -0.13 19.77 -4.06
C VAL A 228 -0.96 19.77 -2.79
N VAL A 229 -0.66 18.87 -1.87
CA VAL A 229 -1.18 18.92 -0.51
C VAL A 229 -0.01 19.17 0.42
N ILE A 230 -0.02 20.30 1.13
CA ILE A 230 1.03 20.68 2.08
C ILE A 230 0.37 20.93 3.43
N GLU A 231 0.73 20.13 4.41
CA GLU A 231 0.14 20.17 5.75
C GLU A 231 0.79 21.23 6.66
N GLU A 232 0.27 21.33 7.86
CA GLU A 232 0.67 22.33 8.86
C GLU A 232 2.16 22.26 9.24
N GLY A 233 2.75 23.41 9.55
CA GLY A 233 4.11 23.53 10.05
C GLY A 233 5.22 23.21 9.04
N VAL A 234 4.88 23.03 7.77
CA VAL A 234 5.87 22.77 6.71
C VAL A 234 6.66 24.04 6.39
N ARG A 235 7.97 23.88 6.24
CA ARG A 235 8.87 24.96 5.80
C ARG A 235 9.59 24.57 4.53
N ILE A 236 9.50 25.43 3.50
CA ILE A 236 10.12 25.22 2.18
C ILE A 236 11.04 26.39 1.87
N GLU A 237 12.30 26.08 1.62
CA GLU A 237 13.33 27.06 1.35
C GLU A 237 13.40 27.49 -0.13
N SER A 238 14.05 28.62 -0.37
CA SER A 238 14.15 29.28 -1.69
C SER A 238 14.78 28.41 -2.78
N GLY A 239 14.30 28.56 -3.99
CA GLY A 239 14.75 27.84 -5.19
C GLY A 239 14.11 26.45 -5.34
N THR A 240 13.27 26.04 -4.41
CA THR A 240 12.58 24.75 -4.46
C THR A 240 11.44 24.78 -5.48
N VAL A 241 11.30 23.68 -6.23
CA VAL A 241 10.26 23.46 -7.23
C VAL A 241 9.45 22.22 -6.85
N LEU A 242 8.14 22.39 -6.72
CA LEU A 242 7.20 21.30 -6.51
C LEU A 242 6.41 21.07 -7.80
N LYS A 243 6.44 19.85 -8.34
CA LYS A 243 5.66 19.42 -9.51
C LYS A 243 4.65 18.36 -9.07
N GLY A 244 3.41 18.78 -8.89
CA GLY A 244 2.32 17.92 -8.46
C GLY A 244 1.91 16.83 -9.49
N PRO A 245 1.09 15.87 -9.08
CA PRO A 245 0.57 15.76 -7.72
C PRO A 245 1.64 15.34 -6.73
N CYS A 246 1.71 15.97 -5.56
CA CYS A 246 2.59 15.56 -4.47
C CYS A 246 2.01 15.92 -3.10
N PHE A 247 2.44 15.17 -2.08
CA PHE A 247 2.06 15.34 -0.69
C PHE A 247 3.26 15.68 0.18
N ILE A 248 3.13 16.69 1.04
CA ILE A 248 4.13 17.07 2.04
C ILE A 248 3.45 17.12 3.40
N GLY A 249 3.76 16.15 4.25
CA GLY A 249 3.19 15.96 5.57
C GLY A 249 3.66 16.99 6.58
N LYS A 250 2.99 16.99 7.72
CA LYS A 250 3.19 17.95 8.82
C LYS A 250 4.64 18.09 9.24
N ASN A 251 5.04 19.33 9.55
CA ASN A 251 6.36 19.65 10.08
C ASN A 251 7.55 19.19 9.22
N CYS A 252 7.36 18.99 7.92
CA CYS A 252 8.47 18.71 7.01
C CYS A 252 9.32 19.96 6.80
N TYR A 253 10.63 19.74 6.61
CA TYR A 253 11.58 20.76 6.18
C TYR A 253 12.13 20.42 4.81
N ILE A 254 11.94 21.33 3.85
CA ILE A 254 12.47 21.20 2.47
C ILE A 254 13.54 22.25 2.26
N GLY A 255 14.77 21.81 2.06
CA GLY A 255 15.94 22.67 1.87
C GLY A 255 15.91 23.47 0.57
N ASN A 256 16.94 24.32 0.38
CA ASN A 256 17.05 25.14 -0.83
C ASN A 256 17.29 24.29 -2.09
N ASN A 257 16.76 24.77 -3.24
CA ASN A 257 16.98 24.18 -4.57
C ASN A 257 16.61 22.69 -4.66
N VAL A 258 15.58 22.25 -3.94
CA VAL A 258 15.06 20.90 -4.01
C VAL A 258 14.07 20.81 -5.16
N LEU A 259 14.07 19.68 -5.88
CA LEU A 259 13.07 19.36 -6.90
C LEU A 259 12.23 18.18 -6.42
N ILE A 260 10.95 18.44 -6.10
CA ILE A 260 9.97 17.38 -5.80
C ILE A 260 9.07 17.21 -7.02
N ARG A 261 9.07 15.99 -7.57
CA ARG A 261 8.31 15.65 -8.78
C ARG A 261 7.07 14.84 -8.43
N SER A 262 6.21 14.71 -9.45
CA SER A 262 4.89 14.07 -9.35
C SER A 262 4.92 12.73 -8.64
N HIS A 263 3.85 12.46 -7.90
CA HIS A 263 3.59 11.26 -7.13
C HIS A 263 4.61 11.02 -5.99
N THR A 264 5.25 12.09 -5.52
CA THR A 264 6.08 12.02 -4.31
C THR A 264 5.22 12.34 -3.08
N ALA A 265 5.29 11.46 -2.07
CA ALA A 265 4.65 11.65 -0.77
C ALA A 265 5.72 11.68 0.32
N LEU A 266 5.81 12.77 1.05
CA LEU A 266 6.67 12.92 2.23
C LEU A 266 5.81 12.83 3.49
N GLY A 267 6.00 11.79 4.28
CA GLY A 267 5.35 11.63 5.58
C GLY A 267 5.84 12.67 6.60
N PRO A 268 5.11 12.84 7.72
CA PRO A 268 5.35 13.90 8.70
C PRO A 268 6.78 13.92 9.23
N GLY A 269 7.30 15.12 9.51
CA GLY A 269 8.60 15.32 10.13
C GLY A 269 9.80 14.97 9.25
N SER A 270 9.60 14.73 7.96
CA SER A 270 10.71 14.42 7.03
C SER A 270 11.54 15.66 6.71
N ILE A 271 12.83 15.47 6.58
CA ILE A 271 13.81 16.51 6.22
C ILE A 271 14.40 16.17 4.86
N VAL A 272 14.34 17.12 3.92
CA VAL A 272 14.99 16.99 2.60
C VAL A 272 16.09 18.04 2.49
N GLY A 273 17.33 17.58 2.37
CA GLY A 273 18.51 18.43 2.31
C GLY A 273 18.62 19.22 1.00
N TYR A 274 19.54 20.19 0.97
CA TYR A 274 19.83 21.03 -0.18
C TYR A 274 20.06 20.25 -1.47
N GLY A 275 19.43 20.68 -2.58
CA GLY A 275 19.74 20.18 -3.92
C GLY A 275 19.33 18.73 -4.18
N CYS A 276 18.41 18.19 -3.39
CA CYS A 276 17.85 16.85 -3.63
C CYS A 276 16.83 16.86 -4.77
N GLU A 277 16.72 15.74 -5.47
CA GLU A 277 15.60 15.45 -6.37
C GLU A 277 14.86 14.21 -5.89
N LEU A 278 13.52 14.34 -5.69
CA LEU A 278 12.63 13.25 -5.35
C LEU A 278 11.57 13.09 -6.46
N LYS A 279 11.31 11.86 -6.88
CA LYS A 279 10.38 11.55 -7.95
C LYS A 279 9.65 10.25 -7.67
N ASN A 280 8.31 10.29 -7.75
CA ASN A 280 7.49 9.07 -7.62
C ASN A 280 7.94 8.19 -6.45
N SER A 281 8.09 8.79 -5.27
CA SER A 281 8.65 8.14 -4.09
C SER A 281 7.79 8.39 -2.87
N VAL A 282 7.70 7.40 -2.01
CA VAL A 282 6.92 7.46 -0.76
C VAL A 282 7.88 7.35 0.41
N VAL A 283 7.84 8.35 1.29
CA VAL A 283 8.57 8.40 2.57
C VAL A 283 7.56 8.35 3.69
N PHE A 284 7.66 7.38 4.60
CA PHE A 284 6.62 7.17 5.63
C PHE A 284 6.64 8.23 6.74
N GLY A 285 7.81 8.86 6.98
CA GLY A 285 7.94 10.00 7.90
C GLY A 285 9.18 9.96 8.78
N ALA A 286 9.41 11.04 9.52
CA ALA A 286 10.53 11.22 10.44
C ALA A 286 11.90 10.82 9.85
N SER A 287 12.08 11.05 8.55
CA SER A 287 13.24 10.60 7.80
C SER A 287 14.08 11.78 7.32
N ASP A 288 15.41 11.64 7.35
CA ASP A 288 16.36 12.65 6.90
C ASP A 288 17.01 12.21 5.58
N ILE A 289 16.78 12.98 4.51
CA ILE A 289 17.37 12.77 3.19
C ILE A 289 18.49 13.77 2.99
N GLY A 290 19.73 13.28 3.10
CA GLY A 290 20.94 14.10 2.99
C GLY A 290 21.05 14.83 1.65
N ARG A 291 21.69 15.98 1.68
CA ARG A 291 21.84 16.89 0.52
C ARG A 291 22.37 16.19 -0.73
N LEU A 292 22.04 16.73 -1.91
CA LEU A 292 22.52 16.28 -3.22
C LEU A 292 22.18 14.80 -3.51
N SER A 293 21.04 14.32 -2.99
CA SER A 293 20.58 12.95 -3.21
C SER A 293 19.52 12.90 -4.29
N PHE A 294 19.46 11.77 -5.00
CA PHE A 294 18.37 11.41 -5.91
C PHE A 294 17.59 10.21 -5.40
N LEU A 295 16.30 10.40 -5.15
CA LEU A 295 15.38 9.37 -4.74
C LEU A 295 14.27 9.22 -5.81
N GLY A 296 14.37 8.21 -6.64
CA GLY A 296 13.42 7.95 -7.71
C GLY A 296 12.73 6.59 -7.60
N ASP A 297 11.41 6.57 -7.78
CA ASP A 297 10.58 5.35 -7.82
C ASP A 297 10.86 4.41 -6.62
N SER A 298 10.90 4.99 -5.39
CA SER A 298 11.42 4.34 -4.18
C SER A 298 10.46 4.48 -2.99
N VAL A 299 10.59 3.57 -2.03
CA VAL A 299 9.86 3.64 -0.76
C VAL A 299 10.85 3.68 0.40
N LEU A 300 10.69 4.67 1.27
CA LEU A 300 11.43 4.82 2.53
C LEU A 300 10.51 4.56 3.72
N GLY A 301 10.93 3.71 4.62
CA GLY A 301 10.31 3.51 5.93
C GLY A 301 10.45 4.73 6.84
N GLU A 302 9.89 4.61 8.02
CA GLU A 302 9.96 5.65 9.06
C GLU A 302 11.35 5.70 9.72
N ASN A 303 11.72 6.88 10.23
CA ASN A 303 12.95 7.10 11.00
C ASN A 303 14.24 6.69 10.26
N THR A 304 14.28 6.85 8.94
CA THR A 304 15.45 6.55 8.12
C THR A 304 16.39 7.76 8.04
N GLN A 305 17.69 7.50 7.98
CA GLN A 305 18.71 8.51 7.77
C GLN A 305 19.52 8.17 6.53
N LEU A 306 19.47 9.02 5.52
CA LEU A 306 20.20 8.86 4.27
C LEU A 306 21.28 9.94 4.19
N GLY A 307 22.54 9.50 4.17
CA GLY A 307 23.69 10.38 4.03
C GLY A 307 23.71 11.12 2.68
N SER A 308 24.47 12.19 2.61
CA SER A 308 24.54 13.06 1.43
C SER A 308 25.04 12.33 0.18
N GLY A 309 24.47 12.68 -0.99
CA GLY A 309 24.90 12.13 -2.29
C GLY A 309 24.44 10.69 -2.55
N LEU A 310 23.37 10.25 -1.89
CA LEU A 310 22.75 8.97 -2.19
C LEU A 310 22.03 9.02 -3.55
N THR A 311 22.14 7.96 -4.33
CA THR A 311 21.44 7.83 -5.62
C THR A 311 20.74 6.48 -5.70
N THR A 312 19.41 6.49 -5.91
CA THR A 312 18.68 5.30 -6.30
C THR A 312 18.70 5.18 -7.83
N VAL A 313 19.38 4.16 -8.37
CA VAL A 313 19.30 3.85 -9.80
C VAL A 313 17.93 3.20 -10.04
N ASN A 314 17.11 3.84 -10.85
CA ASN A 314 15.70 3.44 -11.02
C ASN A 314 15.38 2.80 -12.38
N HIS A 315 16.38 2.48 -13.20
CA HIS A 315 16.19 1.76 -14.47
C HIS A 315 17.41 0.90 -14.81
N SER A 316 17.22 -0.12 -15.63
CA SER A 316 18.33 -0.86 -16.25
C SER A 316 18.92 -0.05 -17.40
N PRO A 317 20.22 -0.22 -17.76
CA PRO A 317 20.83 0.50 -18.87
C PRO A 317 20.14 0.30 -20.23
N ASP A 318 19.52 -0.87 -20.44
CA ASP A 318 18.77 -1.26 -21.64
C ASP A 318 17.26 -1.01 -21.49
N TYR A 319 16.81 -0.41 -20.40
CA TYR A 319 15.41 -0.19 -20.05
C TYR A 319 14.56 -1.46 -20.01
N SER A 320 15.17 -2.64 -19.90
CA SER A 320 14.43 -3.88 -19.69
C SER A 320 13.62 -3.88 -18.39
N PRO A 321 12.50 -4.62 -18.32
CA PRO A 321 11.72 -4.75 -17.11
C PRO A 321 12.57 -5.23 -15.93
N ILE A 322 12.37 -4.58 -14.78
CA ILE A 322 13.13 -4.85 -13.57
C ILE A 322 12.56 -6.08 -12.88
N SER A 323 13.43 -6.95 -12.38
CA SER A 323 13.04 -8.06 -11.50
C SER A 323 13.52 -7.78 -10.07
N CYS A 324 12.72 -8.18 -9.10
CA CYS A 324 13.03 -8.11 -7.69
C CYS A 324 13.18 -9.52 -7.11
N GLN A 325 14.01 -9.68 -6.09
CA GLN A 325 14.04 -10.94 -5.33
C GLN A 325 13.23 -10.78 -4.04
N ILE A 326 12.22 -11.59 -3.86
CA ILE A 326 11.38 -11.64 -2.67
C ILE A 326 11.48 -13.05 -2.10
N GLU A 327 11.92 -13.18 -0.85
CA GLU A 327 12.07 -14.47 -0.15
C GLU A 327 12.85 -15.52 -0.97
N GLY A 328 13.91 -15.08 -1.64
CA GLY A 328 14.76 -15.95 -2.46
C GLY A 328 14.20 -16.29 -3.85
N LYS A 329 13.00 -15.83 -4.19
CA LYS A 329 12.38 -16.01 -5.51
C LYS A 329 12.53 -14.76 -6.36
N LYS A 330 12.82 -14.94 -7.65
CA LYS A 330 12.87 -13.85 -8.63
C LYS A 330 11.45 -13.54 -9.10
N VAL A 331 10.94 -12.36 -8.76
CA VAL A 331 9.64 -11.84 -9.18
C VAL A 331 9.83 -10.82 -10.30
N GLN A 332 9.08 -10.97 -11.39
CA GLN A 332 9.04 -9.97 -12.47
C GLN A 332 8.09 -8.85 -12.05
N THR A 333 8.60 -7.62 -11.99
CA THR A 333 7.76 -6.47 -11.58
C THR A 333 6.91 -5.91 -12.72
N GLY A 334 7.24 -6.23 -13.96
CA GLY A 334 6.63 -5.59 -15.14
C GLY A 334 7.05 -4.13 -15.36
N LEU A 335 7.79 -3.54 -14.42
CA LEU A 335 8.14 -2.12 -14.40
C LEU A 335 9.50 -1.88 -15.05
N ALA A 336 9.58 -0.88 -15.93
CA ALA A 336 10.85 -0.41 -16.53
C ALA A 336 11.63 0.54 -15.60
N LYS A 337 10.93 1.12 -14.60
CA LYS A 337 11.52 2.03 -13.60
C LYS A 337 11.12 1.59 -12.20
N LEU A 338 12.11 1.36 -11.36
CA LEU A 338 11.93 0.98 -9.96
C LEU A 338 13.23 1.23 -9.20
N GLY A 339 13.17 2.02 -8.14
CA GLY A 339 14.31 2.38 -7.30
C GLY A 339 14.54 1.40 -6.15
N ALA A 340 14.64 1.91 -4.93
CA ALA A 340 14.97 1.13 -3.75
C ALA A 340 13.80 1.07 -2.74
N PHE A 341 13.79 0.00 -1.94
CA PHE A 341 12.89 -0.17 -0.80
C PHE A 341 13.73 -0.22 0.47
N ILE A 342 13.60 0.80 1.31
CA ILE A 342 14.41 1.00 2.50
C ILE A 342 13.51 0.89 3.72
N GLY A 343 13.78 -0.09 4.59
CA GLY A 343 12.97 -0.36 5.78
C GLY A 343 13.12 0.70 6.86
N ASP A 344 12.25 0.62 7.88
CA ASP A 344 12.25 1.56 9.01
C ASP A 344 13.58 1.54 9.78
N GLY A 345 13.98 2.71 10.30
CA GLY A 345 15.16 2.87 11.14
C GLY A 345 16.50 2.56 10.45
N VAL A 346 16.53 2.52 9.13
CA VAL A 346 17.77 2.32 8.36
C VAL A 346 18.61 3.60 8.42
N ASN A 347 19.93 3.42 8.62
CA ASN A 347 20.90 4.50 8.54
C ASN A 347 21.94 4.18 7.45
N LEU A 348 21.93 4.94 6.37
CA LEU A 348 22.89 4.86 5.29
C LEU A 348 23.85 6.07 5.38
N GLY A 349 25.13 5.80 5.40
CA GLY A 349 26.14 6.84 5.27
C GLY A 349 26.09 7.56 3.92
N ALA A 350 27.08 8.39 3.65
CA ALA A 350 27.12 9.21 2.44
C ALA A 350 27.53 8.42 1.18
N ARG A 351 27.11 8.93 0.00
CA ARG A 351 27.55 8.49 -1.33
C ARG A 351 27.23 7.04 -1.67
N HIS A 352 26.05 6.57 -1.28
CA HIS A 352 25.57 5.27 -1.72
C HIS A 352 24.94 5.33 -3.10
N THR A 353 25.19 4.29 -3.91
CA THR A 353 24.45 4.02 -5.14
C THR A 353 23.66 2.73 -4.95
N LEU A 354 22.35 2.82 -4.95
CA LEU A 354 21.44 1.69 -4.77
C LEU A 354 20.92 1.23 -6.13
N PRO A 355 21.15 -0.05 -6.52
CA PRO A 355 20.66 -0.56 -7.80
C PRO A 355 19.13 -0.69 -7.82
N PRO A 356 18.52 -0.82 -9.03
CA PRO A 356 17.08 -1.00 -9.18
C PRO A 356 16.54 -2.17 -8.37
N ALA A 357 15.39 -1.99 -7.74
CA ALA A 357 14.72 -2.96 -6.86
C ALA A 357 15.59 -3.44 -5.67
N CYS A 358 16.52 -2.61 -5.20
CA CYS A 358 17.30 -2.88 -3.99
C CYS A 358 16.39 -2.84 -2.76
N ILE A 359 16.45 -3.89 -1.92
CA ILE A 359 15.74 -3.95 -0.64
C ILE A 359 16.75 -3.86 0.49
N ILE A 360 16.60 -2.88 1.37
CA ILE A 360 17.39 -2.74 2.59
C ILE A 360 16.48 -3.02 3.80
N PRO A 361 16.74 -4.10 4.54
CA PRO A 361 15.90 -4.50 5.67
C PRO A 361 15.90 -3.47 6.82
N VAL A 362 14.85 -3.51 7.62
CA VAL A 362 14.65 -2.67 8.82
C VAL A 362 15.88 -2.62 9.72
N GLY A 363 16.20 -1.44 10.25
CA GLY A 363 17.23 -1.21 11.26
C GLY A 363 18.68 -1.36 10.78
N LYS A 364 18.94 -1.50 9.47
CA LYS A 364 20.32 -1.65 8.96
C LYS A 364 21.11 -0.37 9.07
N GLN A 365 22.39 -0.56 9.46
CA GLN A 365 23.42 0.48 9.52
C GLN A 365 24.46 0.19 8.44
N ILE A 366 24.66 1.09 7.47
CA ILE A 366 25.61 0.92 6.38
C ILE A 366 26.51 2.14 6.33
N PRO A 367 27.84 1.98 6.53
CA PRO A 367 28.79 3.10 6.53
C PRO A 367 28.95 3.75 5.15
N ASP A 368 29.67 4.87 5.09
CA ASP A 368 29.85 5.69 3.89
C ASP A 368 30.48 4.95 2.70
N ASN A 369 30.21 5.45 1.49
CA ASN A 369 30.88 5.10 0.24
C ASN A 369 30.79 3.62 -0.20
N ILE A 370 29.67 2.95 0.06
CA ILE A 370 29.45 1.60 -0.43
C ILE A 370 28.55 1.63 -1.66
N THR A 371 29.00 1.02 -2.77
CA THR A 371 28.15 0.72 -3.92
C THR A 371 27.58 -0.69 -3.76
N LEU A 372 26.27 -0.79 -3.63
CA LEU A 372 25.59 -2.09 -3.51
C LEU A 372 25.45 -2.69 -4.90
N LEU A 373 26.37 -3.57 -5.28
CA LEU A 373 26.42 -4.18 -6.62
C LEU A 373 25.36 -5.27 -6.84
N LYS A 374 24.82 -5.84 -5.76
CA LYS A 374 23.76 -6.85 -5.83
C LYS A 374 22.42 -6.26 -5.41
N ARG A 375 21.39 -6.59 -6.15
CA ARG A 375 20.01 -6.08 -5.93
C ARG A 375 19.41 -6.50 -4.60
N ASN A 376 19.97 -7.52 -3.94
CA ASN A 376 19.54 -7.96 -2.60
C ASN A 376 20.74 -8.50 -1.84
N LEU A 377 21.11 -7.82 -0.78
CA LEU A 377 22.11 -8.33 0.15
C LEU A 377 21.41 -9.10 1.26
N SER A 378 21.71 -10.39 1.38
CA SER A 378 21.41 -11.12 2.61
C SER A 378 22.16 -10.49 3.79
N CYS A 379 21.67 -10.66 5.01
CA CYS A 379 22.36 -10.18 6.20
C CYS A 379 23.82 -10.66 6.27
N ALA A 380 24.11 -11.88 5.77
CA ALA A 380 25.46 -12.45 5.72
C ALA A 380 26.36 -11.75 4.68
N GLU A 381 25.81 -11.38 3.54
CA GLU A 381 26.57 -10.65 2.48
C GLU A 381 26.85 -9.20 2.84
N LEU A 382 25.93 -8.55 3.58
CA LEU A 382 26.17 -7.24 4.18
C LEU A 382 27.29 -7.30 5.24
N ALA A 383 27.26 -8.28 6.14
CA ALA A 383 28.32 -8.49 7.12
C ALA A 383 29.69 -8.75 6.47
N ALA A 384 29.72 -9.56 5.40
CA ALA A 384 30.95 -9.85 4.64
C ALA A 384 31.47 -8.62 3.88
N SER A 385 30.62 -7.72 3.39
CA SER A 385 31.06 -6.46 2.77
C SER A 385 31.62 -5.47 3.77
N LEU A 386 31.13 -5.47 5.00
CA LEU A 386 31.61 -4.63 6.11
C LEU A 386 32.97 -5.07 6.67
N THR A 387 33.29 -6.37 6.58
CA THR A 387 34.57 -6.91 7.06
C THR A 387 35.72 -6.77 6.05
N LYS A 388 35.43 -6.57 4.77
CA LYS A 388 36.45 -6.37 3.70
C LYS A 388 36.93 -4.92 3.56
N SER A 389 36.32 -3.96 4.25
CA SER A 389 36.69 -2.54 4.21
C SER A 389 37.49 -2.07 5.43
N ARG A 390 38.10 -3.01 6.21
CA ARG A 390 39.07 -2.73 7.27
C ARG A 390 40.49 -3.04 6.83
#